data_8e77aefd87f837e178405da08c997871
#
_entry.id   8e77aefd87f837e178405da08c997871
#
_cell.length_a   1.000
_cell.length_b   1.000
_cell.length_c   1.000
_cell.angle_alpha   90.00
_cell.angle_beta   90.00
_cell.angle_gamma   90.00
#
_symmetry.space_group_name_H-M   'P 1'
#
loop_
_entity.id
_entity.type
_entity.pdbx_description
1 polymer ?
#
loop_
_entity_poly.entity_id
_entity_poly.type
_entity_poly.pdbx_seq_one_letter_code
_entity_poly.pdbx_strand_id
1 'polypeptide(L)'
;MSTFCLPQIPKSIRGLIRNGELIKPTTGMAPGYVQSNLVILPKDLASDFLLFCKRNPKPCPVIDVVEAGLYEPINTAPGADLRVDVAMYSVFRYGELECEVENVTEYWREDFVSFLIGCSFTFESALIKSGIPLKHVQNATNVSMYITNIQTEKAGVFHGPMVVTMRPVPQNKV
;
A
#
# COMPACT_ATOMS: atom_id res chain seq x y z
N MET A 1 28.57 -16.51 -2.32
CA MET A 1 27.65 -17.41 -3.06
C MET A 1 26.35 -16.65 -3.21
N SER A 2 26.04 -16.19 -4.43
CA SER A 2 24.80 -15.46 -4.71
C SER A 2 23.67 -16.49 -4.75
N THR A 3 22.85 -16.52 -3.73
CA THR A 3 21.62 -17.29 -3.71
C THR A 3 20.70 -16.64 -4.75
N PHE A 4 20.55 -17.24 -5.91
CA PHE A 4 19.51 -16.87 -6.86
C PHE A 4 18.15 -17.10 -6.18
N CYS A 5 17.63 -16.05 -5.57
CA CYS A 5 16.26 -16.06 -5.08
C CYS A 5 15.38 -16.00 -6.32
N LEU A 6 14.65 -17.07 -6.60
CA LEU A 6 13.60 -17.09 -7.63
C LEU A 6 12.67 -15.90 -7.40
N PRO A 7 12.20 -15.20 -8.46
CA PRO A 7 11.29 -14.09 -8.29
C PRO A 7 10.07 -14.57 -7.49
N GLN A 8 9.89 -14.01 -6.31
CA GLN A 8 8.80 -14.37 -5.42
C GLN A 8 7.48 -13.89 -6.05
N ILE A 9 6.51 -14.77 -6.11
CA ILE A 9 5.15 -14.40 -6.51
C ILE A 9 4.40 -13.83 -5.28
N PRO A 10 3.42 -12.93 -5.47
CA PRO A 10 2.70 -12.30 -4.35
C PRO A 10 2.14 -13.29 -3.33
N LYS A 11 1.63 -14.43 -3.77
CA LYS A 11 1.09 -15.48 -2.88
C LYS A 11 2.15 -16.03 -1.91
N SER A 12 3.38 -16.23 -2.39
CA SER A 12 4.48 -16.70 -1.53
C SER A 12 4.88 -15.65 -0.49
N ILE A 13 4.90 -14.37 -0.88
CA ILE A 13 5.20 -13.26 0.03
C ILE A 13 4.14 -13.17 1.12
N ARG A 14 2.85 -13.25 0.77
CA ARG A 14 1.76 -13.29 1.74
C ARG A 14 1.88 -14.48 2.70
N GLY A 15 2.33 -15.64 2.21
CA GLY A 15 2.62 -16.81 3.06
C GLY A 15 3.68 -16.52 4.11
N LEU A 16 4.79 -15.86 3.73
CA LEU A 16 5.84 -15.46 4.67
C LEU A 16 5.32 -14.46 5.72
N ILE A 17 4.45 -13.53 5.32
CA ILE A 17 3.81 -12.58 6.24
C ILE A 17 2.94 -13.33 7.26
N ARG A 18 2.03 -14.19 6.80
CA ARG A 18 1.16 -14.99 7.68
C ARG A 18 1.92 -15.82 8.70
N ASN A 19 3.10 -16.30 8.33
CA ASN A 19 3.96 -17.11 9.20
C ASN A 19 4.82 -16.26 10.16
N GLY A 20 4.74 -14.93 10.10
CA GLY A 20 5.60 -14.04 10.88
C GLY A 20 7.07 -13.99 10.42
N GLU A 21 7.37 -14.55 9.24
CA GLU A 21 8.73 -14.59 8.67
C GLU A 21 9.10 -13.29 7.93
N LEU A 22 8.10 -12.46 7.61
CA LEU A 22 8.27 -11.19 6.92
C LEU A 22 7.43 -10.08 7.58
N ILE A 23 8.08 -9.23 8.37
CA ILE A 23 7.48 -8.11 9.12
C ILE A 23 7.92 -6.73 8.62
N LYS A 24 8.47 -6.65 7.41
CA LYS A 24 8.97 -5.41 6.79
C LYS A 24 8.21 -5.09 5.51
N PRO A 25 8.26 -3.83 5.02
CA PRO A 25 7.64 -3.44 3.76
C PRO A 25 8.05 -4.36 2.60
N THR A 26 7.09 -4.69 1.73
CA THR A 26 7.28 -5.59 0.58
C THR A 26 7.90 -4.89 -0.64
N THR A 27 8.47 -3.72 -0.47
CA THR A 27 9.14 -2.94 -1.51
C THR A 27 10.18 -3.75 -2.26
N GLY A 28 10.09 -3.76 -3.60
CA GLY A 28 11.02 -4.51 -4.45
C GLY A 28 10.77 -6.02 -4.50
N MET A 29 9.82 -6.54 -3.74
CA MET A 29 9.38 -7.93 -3.81
C MET A 29 8.35 -8.11 -4.92
N ALA A 30 8.25 -9.34 -5.50
CA ALA A 30 7.35 -9.66 -6.61
C ALA A 30 7.40 -8.62 -7.76
N PRO A 31 8.54 -8.44 -8.43
CA PRO A 31 8.68 -7.47 -9.53
C PRO A 31 7.72 -7.81 -10.68
N GLY A 32 7.02 -6.80 -11.20
CA GLY A 32 6.02 -6.95 -12.26
C GLY A 32 4.59 -7.10 -11.75
N TYR A 33 4.39 -7.18 -10.45
CA TYR A 33 3.07 -7.13 -9.82
C TYR A 33 2.77 -5.75 -9.24
N VAL A 34 1.49 -5.41 -9.21
CA VAL A 34 1.01 -4.17 -8.59
C VAL A 34 1.19 -4.25 -7.08
N GLN A 35 1.71 -3.18 -6.49
CA GLN A 35 1.73 -3.01 -5.04
C GLN A 35 0.64 -2.04 -4.60
N SER A 36 0.03 -2.32 -3.48
CA SER A 36 -1.02 -1.49 -2.91
C SER A 36 -0.77 -1.20 -1.43
N ASN A 37 -1.30 -0.05 -1.00
CA ASN A 37 -1.55 0.22 0.40
C ASN A 37 -2.97 -0.23 0.74
N LEU A 38 -3.20 -0.61 1.98
CA LEU A 38 -4.51 -1.02 2.48
C LEU A 38 -5.08 0.07 3.39
N VAL A 39 -6.34 0.43 3.16
CA VAL A 39 -7.14 1.28 4.04
C VAL A 39 -8.42 0.53 4.39
N ILE A 40 -8.69 0.37 5.69
CA ILE A 40 -9.87 -0.30 6.22
C ILE A 40 -10.69 0.73 6.99
N LEU A 41 -11.97 0.88 6.66
CA LEU A 41 -12.85 1.90 7.23
C LEU A 41 -14.22 1.31 7.57
N PRO A 42 -14.90 1.84 8.60
CA PRO A 42 -16.31 1.58 8.79
C PRO A 42 -17.14 1.96 7.57
N LYS A 43 -18.21 1.22 7.30
CA LYS A 43 -19.08 1.38 6.13
C LYS A 43 -19.68 2.79 5.99
N ASP A 44 -19.95 3.46 7.08
CA ASP A 44 -20.49 4.83 7.11
C ASP A 44 -19.49 5.88 6.56
N LEU A 45 -18.19 5.59 6.58
CA LEU A 45 -17.15 6.44 6.02
C LEU A 45 -16.72 6.03 4.58
N ALA A 46 -17.11 4.84 4.14
CA ALA A 46 -16.60 4.24 2.90
C ALA A 46 -16.99 5.03 1.65
N SER A 47 -18.21 5.55 1.57
CA SER A 47 -18.68 6.34 0.41
C SER A 47 -17.94 7.67 0.29
N ASP A 48 -17.70 8.35 1.40
CA ASP A 48 -16.94 9.60 1.42
C ASP A 48 -15.47 9.37 1.06
N PHE A 49 -14.88 8.29 1.55
CA PHE A 49 -13.50 7.92 1.18
C PHE A 49 -13.39 7.57 -0.30
N LEU A 50 -14.34 6.82 -0.87
CA LEU A 50 -14.36 6.53 -2.30
C LEU A 50 -14.48 7.81 -3.13
N LEU A 51 -15.34 8.75 -2.71
CA LEU A 51 -15.46 10.06 -3.36
C LEU A 51 -14.16 10.86 -3.24
N PHE A 52 -13.51 10.83 -2.06
CA PHE A 52 -12.19 11.45 -1.86
C PHE A 52 -11.16 10.90 -2.86
N CYS A 53 -11.07 9.58 -3.01
CA CYS A 53 -10.16 8.95 -3.97
C CYS A 53 -10.50 9.34 -5.41
N LYS A 54 -11.78 9.40 -5.79
CA LYS A 54 -12.22 9.83 -7.13
C LYS A 54 -11.86 11.27 -7.43
N ARG A 55 -11.92 12.17 -6.45
CA ARG A 55 -11.50 13.56 -6.59
C ARG A 55 -9.98 13.72 -6.64
N ASN A 56 -9.26 12.78 -6.03
CA ASN A 56 -7.80 12.80 -5.91
C ASN A 56 -7.16 11.55 -6.56
N PRO A 57 -7.39 11.29 -7.87
CA PRO A 57 -7.00 10.01 -8.48
C PRO A 57 -5.49 9.81 -8.60
N LYS A 58 -4.70 10.88 -8.59
CA LYS A 58 -3.22 10.80 -8.65
C LYS A 58 -2.62 10.30 -7.34
N PRO A 59 -2.92 10.92 -6.16
CA PRO A 59 -2.39 10.44 -4.89
C PRO A 59 -3.11 9.20 -4.35
N CYS A 60 -4.36 8.95 -4.73
CA CYS A 60 -5.21 7.88 -4.19
C CYS A 60 -5.85 7.02 -5.30
N PRO A 61 -5.06 6.38 -6.18
CA PRO A 61 -5.62 5.53 -7.24
C PRO A 61 -6.21 4.25 -6.64
N VAL A 62 -7.52 4.11 -6.64
CA VAL A 62 -8.21 2.91 -6.14
C VAL A 62 -7.99 1.75 -7.12
N ILE A 63 -7.47 0.63 -6.63
CA ILE A 63 -7.27 -0.62 -7.37
C ILE A 63 -8.47 -1.53 -7.17
N ASP A 64 -8.91 -1.69 -5.93
CA ASP A 64 -10.02 -2.56 -5.58
C ASP A 64 -10.72 -2.06 -4.32
N VAL A 65 -11.99 -2.45 -4.17
CA VAL A 65 -12.79 -2.20 -2.97
C VAL A 65 -13.41 -3.52 -2.55
N VAL A 66 -13.12 -3.94 -1.33
CA VAL A 66 -13.69 -5.15 -0.73
C VAL A 66 -14.84 -4.73 0.17
N GLU A 67 -16.03 -5.23 -0.14
CA GLU A 67 -17.27 -4.84 0.53
C GLU A 67 -17.31 -5.30 2.01
N ALA A 68 -18.20 -4.68 2.77
CA ALA A 68 -18.39 -5.00 4.19
C ALA A 68 -18.68 -6.49 4.40
N GLY A 69 -18.10 -7.07 5.44
CA GLY A 69 -18.17 -8.49 5.77
C GLY A 69 -17.21 -9.39 5.00
N LEU A 70 -16.52 -8.86 3.98
CA LEU A 70 -15.53 -9.59 3.20
C LEU A 70 -14.11 -9.13 3.56
N TYR A 71 -13.16 -10.04 3.44
CA TYR A 71 -11.74 -9.78 3.70
C TYR A 71 -10.83 -10.32 2.58
N GLU A 72 -11.40 -10.91 1.54
CA GLU A 72 -10.68 -11.42 0.38
C GLU A 72 -10.92 -10.52 -0.84
N PRO A 73 -9.88 -9.90 -1.43
CA PRO A 73 -9.98 -9.16 -2.69
C PRO A 73 -9.93 -10.13 -3.88
N ILE A 74 -11.02 -10.84 -4.12
CA ILE A 74 -11.14 -11.95 -5.09
C ILE A 74 -10.64 -11.55 -6.49
N ASN A 75 -10.92 -10.32 -6.93
CA ASN A 75 -10.58 -9.88 -8.28
C ASN A 75 -9.10 -9.55 -8.46
N THR A 76 -8.43 -9.06 -7.43
CA THR A 76 -7.07 -8.53 -7.51
C THR A 76 -6.03 -9.41 -6.82
N ALA A 77 -6.41 -10.10 -5.75
CA ALA A 77 -5.52 -10.98 -5.00
C ALA A 77 -6.28 -12.21 -4.45
N PRO A 78 -6.73 -13.12 -5.32
CA PRO A 78 -7.47 -14.31 -4.86
C PRO A 78 -6.65 -15.14 -3.87
N GLY A 79 -7.32 -15.62 -2.82
CA GLY A 79 -6.72 -16.35 -1.70
C GLY A 79 -5.94 -15.48 -0.71
N ALA A 80 -6.02 -14.15 -0.83
CA ALA A 80 -5.49 -13.24 0.18
C ALA A 80 -6.49 -13.03 1.32
N ASP A 81 -5.98 -12.86 2.52
CA ASP A 81 -6.75 -12.44 3.68
C ASP A 81 -6.23 -11.09 4.18
N LEU A 82 -7.01 -10.03 3.98
CA LEU A 82 -6.63 -8.66 4.32
C LEU A 82 -6.43 -8.42 5.82
N ARG A 83 -6.74 -9.39 6.67
CA ARG A 83 -6.56 -9.29 8.13
C ARG A 83 -5.16 -9.72 8.58
N VAL A 84 -4.46 -10.52 7.75
CA VAL A 84 -3.20 -11.19 8.13
C VAL A 84 -2.11 -11.16 7.04
N ASP A 85 -2.42 -10.68 5.84
CA ASP A 85 -1.52 -10.71 4.67
C ASP A 85 -0.76 -9.40 4.45
N VAL A 86 -0.84 -8.47 5.37
CA VAL A 86 -0.09 -7.21 5.39
C VAL A 86 0.90 -7.26 6.55
N ALA A 87 2.16 -6.91 6.28
CA ALA A 87 3.23 -7.10 7.25
C ALA A 87 3.08 -6.26 8.53
N MET A 88 2.37 -5.14 8.47
CA MET A 88 2.12 -4.27 9.61
C MET A 88 0.87 -3.44 9.37
N TYR A 89 0.04 -3.30 10.38
CA TYR A 89 -1.16 -2.47 10.39
C TYR A 89 -1.03 -1.40 11.46
N SER A 90 -1.37 -0.16 11.12
CA SER A 90 -1.55 0.91 12.08
C SER A 90 -3.05 1.02 12.39
N VAL A 91 -3.41 0.77 13.64
CA VAL A 91 -4.79 0.84 14.12
C VAL A 91 -5.05 2.23 14.69
N PHE A 92 -6.07 2.89 14.17
CA PHE A 92 -6.48 4.22 14.62
C PHE A 92 -7.85 4.16 15.30
N ARG A 93 -8.00 4.92 16.38
CA ARG A 93 -9.27 5.11 17.07
C ARG A 93 -9.51 6.61 17.27
N TYR A 94 -10.64 7.10 16.79
CA TYR A 94 -10.99 8.52 16.83
C TYR A 94 -9.92 9.46 16.22
N GLY A 95 -9.20 8.99 15.20
CA GLY A 95 -8.15 9.76 14.52
C GLY A 95 -6.76 9.69 15.16
N GLU A 96 -6.61 9.01 16.29
CA GLU A 96 -5.33 8.81 16.96
C GLU A 96 -4.81 7.39 16.76
N LEU A 97 -3.48 7.24 16.59
CA LEU A 97 -2.82 5.94 16.51
C LEU A 97 -2.91 5.23 17.86
N GLU A 98 -3.63 4.12 17.91
CA GLU A 98 -3.76 3.28 19.11
C GLU A 98 -2.59 2.29 19.25
N CYS A 99 -2.29 1.57 18.18
CA CYS A 99 -1.20 0.60 18.14
C CYS A 99 -0.80 0.23 16.71
N GLU A 100 0.34 -0.47 16.60
CA GLU A 100 0.75 -1.16 15.37
C GLU A 100 0.79 -2.67 15.65
N VAL A 101 0.21 -3.47 14.74
CA VAL A 101 0.05 -4.91 14.89
C VAL A 101 0.29 -5.64 13.57
N GLU A 102 0.73 -6.89 13.63
CA GLU A 102 0.94 -7.74 12.46
C GLU A 102 -0.35 -8.45 12.00
N ASN A 103 -1.40 -8.38 12.82
CA ASN A 103 -2.66 -9.08 12.58
C ASN A 103 -3.82 -8.26 13.16
N VAL A 104 -4.85 -8.01 12.35
CA VAL A 104 -6.02 -7.22 12.76
C VAL A 104 -7.29 -8.06 12.95
N THR A 105 -7.18 -9.39 13.08
CA THR A 105 -8.34 -10.27 13.24
C THR A 105 -9.17 -9.90 14.49
N GLU A 106 -8.53 -9.53 15.60
CA GLU A 106 -9.20 -9.11 16.83
C GLU A 106 -9.87 -7.71 16.72
N TYR A 107 -9.41 -6.89 15.78
CA TYR A 107 -9.97 -5.56 15.49
C TYR A 107 -11.02 -5.61 14.39
N TRP A 108 -11.14 -6.76 13.69
CA TRP A 108 -12.00 -6.87 12.53
C TRP A 108 -13.49 -6.77 12.90
N ARG A 109 -14.21 -6.01 12.09
CA ARG A 109 -15.67 -5.83 12.21
C ARG A 109 -16.33 -6.16 10.88
N GLU A 110 -17.54 -6.68 10.94
CA GLU A 110 -18.32 -7.04 9.75
C GLU A 110 -18.80 -5.83 8.93
N ASP A 111 -18.76 -4.64 9.52
CA ASP A 111 -19.10 -3.40 8.82
C ASP A 111 -17.89 -2.73 8.15
N PHE A 112 -16.69 -3.33 8.20
CA PHE A 112 -15.50 -2.78 7.56
C PHE A 112 -15.51 -2.98 6.06
N VAL A 113 -15.20 -1.89 5.33
CA VAL A 113 -14.93 -1.86 3.90
C VAL A 113 -13.43 -1.63 3.71
N SER A 114 -12.79 -2.43 2.86
CA SER A 114 -11.36 -2.31 2.61
C SER A 114 -11.08 -1.76 1.21
N PHE A 115 -10.11 -0.85 1.13
CA PHE A 115 -9.67 -0.22 -0.12
C PHE A 115 -8.22 -0.59 -0.39
N LEU A 116 -7.94 -1.11 -1.58
CA LEU A 116 -6.60 -1.27 -2.09
C LEU A 116 -6.23 -0.03 -2.91
N ILE A 117 -5.27 0.74 -2.41
CA ILE A 117 -4.82 1.98 -3.03
C ILE A 117 -3.46 1.74 -3.67
N GLY A 118 -3.31 2.10 -4.95
CA GLY A 118 -2.06 1.91 -5.69
C GLY A 118 -0.88 2.64 -5.05
N CYS A 119 0.26 1.98 -5.08
CA CYS A 119 1.50 2.47 -4.51
C CYS A 119 2.51 2.77 -5.61
N SER A 120 3.29 3.83 -5.42
CA SER A 120 4.34 4.26 -6.36
C SER A 120 5.47 3.23 -6.52
N PHE A 121 5.62 2.26 -5.65
CA PHE A 121 6.57 1.16 -5.82
C PHE A 121 6.27 0.28 -7.04
N THR A 122 5.04 0.25 -7.52
CA THR A 122 4.62 -0.51 -8.69
C THR A 122 5.46 -0.21 -9.94
N PHE A 123 5.83 1.05 -10.17
CA PHE A 123 6.59 1.45 -11.36
C PHE A 123 8.12 1.34 -11.20
N GLU A 124 8.64 1.07 -10.03
CA GLU A 124 10.09 1.03 -9.78
C GLU A 124 10.83 -0.02 -10.61
N SER A 125 10.19 -1.18 -10.83
CA SER A 125 10.76 -2.20 -11.70
C SER A 125 10.95 -1.71 -13.14
N ALA A 126 10.07 -0.84 -13.65
CA ALA A 126 10.20 -0.23 -14.97
C ALA A 126 11.35 0.78 -15.01
N LEU A 127 11.54 1.58 -13.96
CA LEU A 127 12.68 2.50 -13.85
C LEU A 127 14.00 1.74 -13.87
N ILE A 128 14.12 0.68 -13.08
CA ILE A 128 15.32 -0.18 -13.05
C ILE A 128 15.62 -0.79 -14.41
N LYS A 129 14.60 -1.35 -15.09
CA LYS A 129 14.72 -1.91 -16.44
C LYS A 129 15.17 -0.86 -17.47
N SER A 130 14.78 0.40 -17.29
CA SER A 130 15.23 1.52 -18.15
C SER A 130 16.61 2.07 -17.75
N GLY A 131 17.33 1.41 -16.83
CA GLY A 131 18.63 1.83 -16.37
C GLY A 131 18.64 3.07 -15.49
N ILE A 132 17.52 3.41 -14.87
CA ILE A 132 17.41 4.51 -13.90
C ILE A 132 17.67 3.92 -12.49
N PRO A 133 18.75 4.33 -11.82
CA PRO A 133 19.07 3.82 -10.49
C PRO A 133 18.12 4.39 -9.45
N LEU A 134 17.70 3.57 -8.50
CA LEU A 134 16.88 3.98 -7.37
C LEU A 134 17.77 4.23 -6.15
N LYS A 135 17.95 5.48 -5.77
CA LYS A 135 18.84 5.89 -4.67
C LYS A 135 18.51 5.23 -3.34
N HIS A 136 17.23 5.16 -2.99
CA HIS A 136 16.77 4.53 -1.75
C HIS A 136 17.09 3.02 -1.73
N VAL A 137 17.01 2.33 -2.88
CA VAL A 137 17.40 0.92 -2.99
C VAL A 137 18.92 0.77 -2.83
N GLN A 138 19.72 1.63 -3.50
CA GLN A 138 21.18 1.63 -3.38
C GLN A 138 21.65 1.87 -1.95
N ASN A 139 20.94 2.76 -1.22
CA ASN A 139 21.28 3.13 0.15
C ASN A 139 20.62 2.23 1.21
N ALA A 140 19.83 1.21 0.79
CA ALA A 140 19.03 0.35 1.69
C ALA A 140 18.15 1.15 2.66
N THR A 141 17.57 2.26 2.18
CA THR A 141 16.63 3.12 2.92
C THR A 141 15.23 3.05 2.32
N ASN A 142 14.25 3.64 3.01
CA ASN A 142 12.94 3.84 2.40
C ASN A 142 12.97 5.00 1.39
N VAL A 143 11.99 5.05 0.49
CA VAL A 143 11.83 6.16 -0.44
C VAL A 143 11.58 7.46 0.32
N SER A 144 12.16 8.56 -0.15
CA SER A 144 11.94 9.88 0.46
C SER A 144 10.49 10.31 0.23
N MET A 145 9.81 10.70 1.31
CA MET A 145 8.42 11.16 1.31
C MET A 145 8.34 12.59 1.85
N TYR A 146 7.48 13.40 1.26
CA TYR A 146 7.33 14.80 1.63
C TYR A 146 5.85 15.18 1.69
N ILE A 147 5.47 15.88 2.74
CA ILE A 147 4.18 16.57 2.82
C ILE A 147 4.32 17.87 2.02
N THR A 148 3.43 18.08 1.05
CA THR A 148 3.44 19.27 0.21
C THR A 148 2.49 20.35 0.75
N ASN A 149 2.54 21.54 0.18
CA ASN A 149 1.53 22.59 0.41
C ASN A 149 0.31 22.47 -0.53
N ILE A 150 0.29 21.46 -1.40
CA ILE A 150 -0.83 21.19 -2.31
C ILE A 150 -1.93 20.47 -1.51
N GLN A 151 -3.10 21.09 -1.42
CA GLN A 151 -4.24 20.48 -0.73
C GLN A 151 -4.95 19.48 -1.64
N THR A 152 -5.42 18.39 -1.05
CA THR A 152 -6.32 17.45 -1.70
C THR A 152 -7.73 18.03 -1.78
N GLU A 153 -8.52 17.60 -2.76
CA GLU A 153 -9.93 17.94 -2.86
C GLU A 153 -10.74 17.18 -1.82
N LYS A 154 -11.42 17.92 -0.95
CA LYS A 154 -12.15 17.39 0.21
C LYS A 154 -13.37 16.55 -0.22
N ALA A 155 -13.62 15.45 0.54
CA ALA A 155 -14.88 14.70 0.51
C ALA A 155 -15.23 14.22 1.94
N GLY A 156 -16.39 14.61 2.42
CA GLY A 156 -16.80 14.32 3.81
C GLY A 156 -15.77 14.84 4.82
N VAL A 157 -15.29 13.94 5.66
CA VAL A 157 -14.26 14.23 6.67
C VAL A 157 -12.83 14.14 6.09
N PHE A 158 -12.66 13.58 4.90
CA PHE A 158 -11.34 13.35 4.31
C PHE A 158 -10.82 14.60 3.61
N HIS A 159 -9.69 15.09 4.05
CA HIS A 159 -8.95 16.21 3.46
C HIS A 159 -7.52 16.25 4.03
N GLY A 160 -6.66 17.03 3.43
CA GLY A 160 -5.31 17.26 3.93
C GLY A 160 -4.32 17.58 2.81
N PRO A 161 -3.07 17.86 3.16
CA PRO A 161 -2.03 18.08 2.17
C PRO A 161 -1.66 16.79 1.43
N MET A 162 -1.35 16.92 0.15
CA MET A 162 -0.86 15.80 -0.64
C MET A 162 0.53 15.39 -0.16
N VAL A 163 0.73 14.09 0.03
CA VAL A 163 2.04 13.48 0.26
C VAL A 163 2.60 12.97 -1.05
N VAL A 164 3.88 13.22 -1.31
CA VAL A 164 4.57 12.77 -2.52
C VAL A 164 5.81 11.96 -2.17
N THR A 165 6.18 11.05 -3.05
CA THR A 165 7.46 10.33 -3.00
C THR A 165 8.40 10.89 -4.06
N MET A 166 9.70 10.96 -3.77
CA MET A 166 10.70 11.51 -4.68
C MET A 166 11.75 10.46 -5.03
N ARG A 167 12.04 10.39 -6.33
CA ARG A 167 13.14 9.57 -6.87
C ARG A 167 14.02 10.43 -7.75
N PRO A 168 15.27 10.71 -7.34
CA PRO A 168 16.19 11.48 -8.18
C PRO A 168 16.57 10.68 -9.43
N VAL A 169 16.47 11.32 -10.58
CA VAL A 169 16.85 10.76 -11.88
C VAL A 169 18.15 11.43 -12.33
N PRO A 170 19.18 10.68 -12.76
CA PRO A 170 20.40 11.26 -13.33
C PRO A 170 20.08 12.13 -14.53
N GLN A 171 20.75 13.28 -14.67
CA GLN A 171 20.49 14.25 -15.73
C GLN A 171 20.58 13.65 -17.14
N ASN A 172 21.49 12.70 -17.36
CA ASN A 172 21.66 12.00 -18.64
C ASN A 172 20.60 10.92 -18.91
N LYS A 173 19.59 10.78 -18.03
CA LYS A 173 18.48 9.83 -18.15
C LYS A 173 17.11 10.51 -18.15
N VAL A 174 17.10 11.85 -18.20
CA VAL A 174 15.87 12.67 -18.31
C VAL A 174 15.47 12.83 -19.76
#